data_8f159e2b433aef8e0e5924c72db604a3
#
_entry.id   8f159e2b433aef8e0e5924c72db604a3
#
_cell.length_a   1.000
_cell.length_b   1.000
_cell.length_c   1.000
_cell.angle_alpha   90.00
_cell.angle_beta   90.00
_cell.angle_gamma   90.00
#
_symmetry.space_group_name_H-M   'P 1'
#
loop_
_entity.id
_entity.type
_entity.pdbx_description
1 polymer ?
#
loop_
_entity_poly.entity_id
_entity_poly.type
_entity_poly.pdbx_seq_one_letter_code
_entity_poly.pdbx_strand_id
1 'polypeptide(L)'
;GLGDVYKRQAPLLLCALSVLFAYKVGMFNIGAAGQYCAGACAALYAALAWNMPWYVCILLGMLAGALLGMLAGALRTLFNVNVVISGIMLNWITLYLTNLVLGTVKNPTSPYTKTLQSTNPGALIPSLGLEKLFNNEKSVTIAIPLAVLTAVLVWVVLNKTKFGYELKATGSNYNAAKYCGMKENQNIILTMVIAGALAGFGAGLLYLTGIEDWETTISSVPGMGFNGIAVAFLGGLSPLGSILSAFFIQYITTGGGNVDLQVYCSQISSLISALIIYLCAFVGFFKYFIPVSYTHLRAHETDQYL
;
A
#
# COMPACT_ATOMS: atom_id res chain seq x y z
N GLY A 1 0.17 -12.49 18.35
CA GLY A 1 0.50 -11.49 19.37
C GLY A 1 0.78 -10.12 18.75
N LEU A 2 1.17 -9.13 19.56
CA LEU A 2 1.52 -7.77 19.09
C LEU A 2 2.62 -7.79 18.02
N GLY A 3 3.54 -8.76 18.06
CA GLY A 3 4.58 -8.94 17.06
C GLY A 3 4.05 -9.13 15.64
N ASP A 4 2.95 -9.85 15.46
CA ASP A 4 2.33 -10.09 14.15
C ASP A 4 1.64 -8.83 13.59
N VAL A 5 1.15 -7.96 14.48
CA VAL A 5 0.62 -6.63 14.08
C VAL A 5 1.74 -5.79 13.48
N TYR A 6 2.88 -5.73 14.13
CA TYR A 6 4.02 -4.92 13.69
C TYR A 6 4.61 -5.38 12.35
N LYS A 7 4.67 -6.71 12.09
CA LYS A 7 5.22 -7.28 10.86
C LYS A 7 4.51 -6.79 9.60
N ARG A 8 3.18 -6.78 9.64
CA ARG A 8 2.33 -6.46 8.48
C ARG A 8 1.91 -5.00 8.42
N GLN A 9 2.13 -4.22 9.48
CA GLN A 9 1.79 -2.80 9.54
C GLN A 9 2.62 -1.97 8.54
N ALA A 10 3.93 -2.19 8.49
CA ALA A 10 4.82 -1.45 7.60
C ALA A 10 4.48 -1.62 6.12
N PRO A 11 4.33 -2.85 5.58
CA PRO A 11 3.92 -3.05 4.19
C PRO A 11 2.51 -2.53 3.91
N LEU A 12 1.58 -2.67 4.85
CA LEU A 12 0.22 -2.16 4.71
C LEU A 12 0.20 -0.64 4.61
N LEU A 13 0.97 0.06 5.45
CA LEU A 13 1.14 1.51 5.39
C LEU A 13 1.70 1.96 4.04
N LEU A 14 2.73 1.28 3.53
CA LEU A 14 3.35 1.64 2.25
C LEU A 14 2.41 1.40 1.06
N CYS A 15 1.61 0.34 1.08
CA CYS A 15 0.55 0.14 0.10
C CYS A 15 -0.51 1.26 0.19
N ALA A 16 -0.88 1.69 1.39
CA ALA A 16 -1.79 2.82 1.59
C ALA A 16 -1.21 4.14 1.05
N LEU A 17 0.07 4.39 1.28
CA LEU A 17 0.76 5.56 0.73
C LEU A 17 0.82 5.52 -0.80
N SER A 18 1.01 4.34 -1.41
CA SER A 18 0.95 4.14 -2.86
C SER A 18 -0.40 4.58 -3.43
N VAL A 19 -1.48 4.08 -2.86
CA VAL A 19 -2.84 4.42 -3.29
C VAL A 19 -3.14 5.90 -3.07
N LEU A 20 -2.84 6.43 -1.89
CA LEU A 20 -3.04 7.82 -1.52
C LEU A 20 -2.27 8.77 -2.47
N PHE A 21 -1.02 8.44 -2.79
CA PHE A 21 -0.19 9.26 -3.65
C PHE A 21 -0.78 9.37 -5.07
N ALA A 22 -1.21 8.25 -5.64
CA ALA A 22 -1.89 8.21 -6.93
C ALA A 22 -3.23 8.97 -6.91
N TYR A 23 -3.95 8.90 -5.80
CA TYR A 23 -5.24 9.59 -5.66
C TYR A 23 -5.10 11.13 -5.71
N LYS A 24 -3.94 11.67 -5.29
CA LYS A 24 -3.69 13.14 -5.33
C LYS A 24 -3.66 13.70 -6.75
N VAL A 25 -3.36 12.89 -7.77
CA VAL A 25 -3.40 13.28 -9.19
C VAL A 25 -4.71 12.84 -9.87
N GLY A 26 -5.69 12.38 -9.09
CA GLY A 26 -6.97 11.91 -9.59
C GLY A 26 -6.94 10.48 -10.17
N MET A 27 -5.88 9.71 -9.88
CA MET A 27 -5.75 8.31 -10.33
C MET A 27 -6.06 7.35 -9.20
N PHE A 28 -6.96 6.39 -9.46
CA PHE A 28 -7.28 5.34 -8.50
C PHE A 28 -6.39 4.11 -8.75
N ASN A 29 -5.33 3.95 -7.95
CA ASN A 29 -4.33 2.89 -8.14
C ASN A 29 -4.81 1.54 -7.56
N ILE A 30 -5.68 0.84 -8.28
CA ILE A 30 -6.01 -0.57 -7.98
C ILE A 30 -4.83 -1.51 -8.29
N GLY A 31 -3.91 -1.08 -9.16
CA GLY A 31 -2.69 -1.81 -9.52
C GLY A 31 -1.66 -1.96 -8.40
N ALA A 32 -1.89 -1.36 -7.23
CA ALA A 32 -0.97 -1.46 -6.09
C ALA A 32 -0.66 -2.90 -5.67
N ALA A 33 -1.63 -3.82 -5.81
CA ALA A 33 -1.44 -5.24 -5.50
C ALA A 33 -0.45 -5.92 -6.47
N GLY A 34 -0.53 -5.62 -7.77
CA GLY A 34 0.43 -6.13 -8.76
C GLY A 34 1.82 -5.48 -8.60
N GLN A 35 1.86 -4.17 -8.32
CA GLN A 35 3.10 -3.46 -8.02
C GLN A 35 3.80 -4.05 -6.78
N TYR A 36 3.02 -4.45 -5.78
CA TYR A 36 3.49 -5.19 -4.62
C TYR A 36 4.04 -6.58 -5.01
N CYS A 37 3.33 -7.34 -5.86
CA CYS A 37 3.82 -8.63 -6.37
C CYS A 37 5.13 -8.49 -7.15
N ALA A 38 5.24 -7.48 -8.03
CA ALA A 38 6.47 -7.21 -8.77
C ALA A 38 7.64 -6.88 -7.83
N GLY A 39 7.36 -6.08 -6.78
CA GLY A 39 8.33 -5.76 -5.74
C GLY A 39 8.79 -7.00 -4.97
N ALA A 40 7.86 -7.86 -4.56
CA ALA A 40 8.16 -9.13 -3.89
C ALA A 40 9.01 -10.04 -4.79
N CYS A 41 8.65 -10.16 -6.07
CA CYS A 41 9.37 -10.95 -7.06
C CYS A 41 10.84 -10.53 -7.16
N ALA A 42 11.08 -9.23 -7.41
CA ALA A 42 12.41 -8.71 -7.60
C ALA A 42 13.26 -8.78 -6.31
N ALA A 43 12.67 -8.43 -5.16
CA ALA A 43 13.38 -8.46 -3.88
C ALA A 43 13.76 -9.89 -3.47
N LEU A 44 12.82 -10.84 -3.54
CA LEU A 44 13.10 -12.24 -3.19
C LEU A 44 14.03 -12.92 -4.20
N TYR A 45 13.87 -12.66 -5.49
CA TYR A 45 14.77 -13.23 -6.49
C TYR A 45 16.20 -12.74 -6.32
N ALA A 46 16.40 -11.43 -6.08
CA ALA A 46 17.71 -10.87 -5.79
C ALA A 46 18.33 -11.45 -4.51
N ALA A 47 17.52 -11.69 -3.48
CA ALA A 47 17.98 -12.27 -2.22
C ALA A 47 18.36 -13.75 -2.36
N LEU A 48 17.55 -14.55 -3.07
CA LEU A 48 17.68 -16.01 -3.12
C LEU A 48 18.53 -16.52 -4.28
N ALA A 49 18.50 -15.86 -5.46
CA ALA A 49 19.24 -16.27 -6.63
C ALA A 49 20.60 -15.56 -6.73
N TRP A 50 20.66 -14.27 -6.41
CA TRP A 50 21.87 -13.45 -6.54
C TRP A 50 22.60 -13.21 -5.22
N ASN A 51 22.05 -13.70 -4.09
CA ASN A 51 22.63 -13.53 -2.76
C ASN A 51 22.97 -12.07 -2.41
N MET A 52 22.14 -11.13 -2.85
CA MET A 52 22.35 -9.70 -2.61
C MET A 52 21.99 -9.31 -1.17
N PRO A 53 22.61 -8.24 -0.62
CA PRO A 53 22.26 -7.71 0.70
C PRO A 53 20.88 -7.04 0.69
N TRP A 54 20.24 -6.96 1.87
CA TRP A 54 18.87 -6.48 2.06
C TRP A 54 18.56 -5.13 1.40
N TYR A 55 19.46 -4.15 1.47
CA TYR A 55 19.26 -2.82 0.90
C TYR A 55 19.21 -2.82 -0.63
N VAL A 56 20.00 -3.68 -1.29
CA VAL A 56 19.95 -3.87 -2.74
C VAL A 56 18.63 -4.57 -3.14
N CYS A 57 18.22 -5.58 -2.38
CA CYS A 57 16.96 -6.29 -2.61
C CYS A 57 15.76 -5.35 -2.50
N ILE A 58 15.75 -4.45 -1.51
CA ILE A 58 14.71 -3.41 -1.37
C ILE A 58 14.71 -2.48 -2.58
N LEU A 59 15.88 -1.97 -2.99
CA LEU A 59 16.00 -1.09 -4.16
C LEU A 59 15.45 -1.75 -5.43
N LEU A 60 15.79 -3.00 -5.68
CA LEU A 60 15.29 -3.76 -6.84
C LEU A 60 13.76 -3.98 -6.75
N GLY A 61 13.24 -4.25 -5.55
CA GLY A 61 11.80 -4.32 -5.32
C GLY A 61 11.08 -3.01 -5.60
N MET A 62 11.64 -1.87 -5.15
CA MET A 62 11.13 -0.53 -5.46
C MET A 62 11.14 -0.25 -6.96
N LEU A 63 12.23 -0.59 -7.65
CA LEU A 63 12.37 -0.40 -9.10
C LEU A 63 11.36 -1.24 -9.89
N ALA A 64 11.17 -2.50 -9.52
CA ALA A 64 10.20 -3.37 -10.18
C ALA A 64 8.75 -2.85 -10.01
N GLY A 65 8.38 -2.44 -8.80
CA GLY A 65 7.10 -1.79 -8.55
C GLY A 65 6.95 -0.48 -9.33
N ALA A 66 8.01 0.34 -9.39
CA ALA A 66 8.04 1.59 -10.14
C ALA A 66 7.86 1.38 -11.64
N LEU A 67 8.50 0.36 -12.23
CA LEU A 67 8.37 0.00 -13.65
C LEU A 67 6.94 -0.42 -13.98
N LEU A 68 6.30 -1.22 -13.12
CA LEU A 68 4.90 -1.60 -13.32
C LEU A 68 3.96 -0.40 -13.17
N GLY A 69 4.24 0.49 -12.23
CA GLY A 69 3.54 1.76 -12.08
C GLY A 69 3.72 2.66 -13.30
N MET A 70 4.93 2.76 -13.84
CA MET A 70 5.23 3.50 -15.06
C MET A 70 4.43 2.95 -16.25
N LEU A 71 4.35 1.63 -16.39
CA LEU A 71 3.56 0.99 -17.44
C LEU A 71 2.08 1.38 -17.35
N ALA A 72 1.48 1.32 -16.15
CA ALA A 72 0.09 1.73 -15.94
C ALA A 72 -0.12 3.23 -16.23
N GLY A 73 0.80 4.08 -15.81
CA GLY A 73 0.78 5.52 -16.11
C GLY A 73 0.94 5.83 -17.59
N ALA A 74 1.83 5.11 -18.29
CA ALA A 74 2.03 5.24 -19.73
C ALA A 74 0.80 4.80 -20.54
N LEU A 75 0.17 3.67 -20.17
CA LEU A 75 -1.09 3.22 -20.79
C LEU A 75 -2.19 4.28 -20.66
N ARG A 76 -2.24 4.96 -19.53
CA ARG A 76 -3.20 6.06 -19.31
C ARG A 76 -2.91 7.27 -20.19
N THR A 77 -1.66 7.71 -20.22
CA THR A 77 -1.30 8.99 -20.87
C THR A 77 -1.14 8.88 -22.37
N LEU A 78 -0.62 7.75 -22.87
CA LEU A 78 -0.36 7.54 -24.31
C LEU A 78 -1.58 6.96 -25.04
N PHE A 79 -2.29 6.03 -24.41
CA PHE A 79 -3.39 5.30 -25.03
C PHE A 79 -4.77 5.62 -24.44
N ASN A 80 -4.82 6.53 -23.46
CA ASN A 80 -6.05 6.91 -22.74
C ASN A 80 -6.82 5.72 -22.13
N VAL A 81 -6.11 4.64 -21.77
CA VAL A 81 -6.69 3.45 -21.15
C VAL A 81 -7.13 3.79 -19.72
N ASN A 82 -8.22 3.20 -19.27
CA ASN A 82 -8.68 3.35 -17.89
C ASN A 82 -7.68 2.69 -16.93
N VAL A 83 -7.15 3.46 -15.96
CA VAL A 83 -6.14 3.00 -14.99
C VAL A 83 -6.64 1.85 -14.12
N VAL A 84 -7.94 1.83 -13.80
CA VAL A 84 -8.55 0.77 -12.99
C VAL A 84 -8.52 -0.55 -13.74
N ILE A 85 -8.94 -0.56 -15.02
CA ILE A 85 -8.97 -1.77 -15.85
C ILE A 85 -7.55 -2.28 -16.10
N SER A 86 -6.63 -1.40 -16.50
CA SER A 86 -5.22 -1.78 -16.70
C SER A 86 -4.58 -2.29 -15.41
N GLY A 87 -4.89 -1.66 -14.27
CA GLY A 87 -4.42 -2.08 -12.96
C GLY A 87 -4.88 -3.50 -12.59
N ILE A 88 -6.16 -3.81 -12.79
CA ILE A 88 -6.69 -5.16 -12.51
C ILE A 88 -6.01 -6.21 -13.41
N MET A 89 -5.85 -5.94 -14.69
CA MET A 89 -5.17 -6.88 -15.61
C MET A 89 -3.71 -7.06 -15.24
N LEU A 90 -2.99 -5.98 -14.94
CA LEU A 90 -1.59 -6.04 -14.53
C LEU A 90 -1.40 -6.79 -13.21
N ASN A 91 -2.35 -6.73 -12.27
CA ASN A 91 -2.28 -7.49 -11.02
C ASN A 91 -2.18 -9.00 -11.29
N TRP A 92 -3.06 -9.52 -12.17
CA TRP A 92 -3.07 -10.94 -12.50
C TRP A 92 -1.86 -11.37 -13.32
N ILE A 93 -1.47 -10.59 -14.31
CA ILE A 93 -0.27 -10.85 -15.12
C ILE A 93 0.96 -10.92 -14.22
N THR A 94 1.11 -9.94 -13.32
CA THR A 94 2.26 -9.88 -12.42
C THR A 94 2.26 -11.00 -11.39
N LEU A 95 1.08 -11.40 -10.86
CA LEU A 95 0.97 -12.53 -9.95
C LEU A 95 1.51 -13.81 -10.59
N TYR A 96 1.02 -14.16 -11.78
CA TYR A 96 1.46 -15.38 -12.46
C TYR A 96 2.92 -15.31 -12.91
N LEU A 97 3.40 -14.13 -13.32
CA LEU A 97 4.81 -13.93 -13.64
C LEU A 97 5.69 -14.11 -12.39
N THR A 98 5.25 -13.58 -11.24
CA THR A 98 5.93 -13.74 -9.95
C THR A 98 6.02 -15.22 -9.57
N ASN A 99 4.92 -15.96 -9.67
CA ASN A 99 4.90 -17.39 -9.38
C ASN A 99 5.84 -18.18 -10.31
N LEU A 100 5.89 -17.83 -11.60
CA LEU A 100 6.79 -18.45 -12.57
C LEU A 100 8.26 -18.19 -12.20
N VAL A 101 8.62 -16.94 -11.94
CA VAL A 101 9.99 -16.54 -11.61
C VAL A 101 10.43 -17.11 -10.27
N LEU A 102 9.65 -16.95 -9.22
CA LEU A 102 9.97 -17.46 -7.88
C LEU A 102 9.87 -18.99 -7.80
N GLY A 103 9.15 -19.64 -8.72
CA GLY A 103 9.16 -21.09 -8.87
C GLY A 103 10.55 -21.67 -9.13
N THR A 104 11.49 -20.90 -9.69
CA THR A 104 12.89 -21.31 -9.92
C THR A 104 13.72 -21.35 -8.63
N VAL A 105 13.31 -20.61 -7.61
CA VAL A 105 13.99 -20.51 -6.30
C VAL A 105 13.16 -21.10 -5.15
N LYS A 106 12.14 -21.91 -5.49
CA LYS A 106 11.30 -22.58 -4.50
C LYS A 106 12.05 -23.67 -3.71
N ASN A 107 11.50 -24.03 -2.56
CA ASN A 107 11.95 -25.17 -1.80
C ASN A 107 11.54 -26.47 -2.54
N PRO A 108 12.42 -27.48 -2.66
CA PRO A 108 12.07 -28.77 -3.29
C PRO A 108 10.91 -29.52 -2.63
N THR A 109 10.72 -29.34 -1.34
CA THR A 109 9.75 -30.09 -0.51
C THR A 109 8.46 -29.32 -0.21
N SER A 110 8.38 -28.04 -0.58
CA SER A 110 7.20 -27.20 -0.26
C SER A 110 6.89 -26.22 -1.39
N PRO A 111 5.64 -25.71 -1.49
CA PRO A 111 5.25 -24.71 -2.48
C PRO A 111 5.83 -23.33 -2.20
N TYR A 112 6.54 -23.13 -1.09
CA TYR A 112 7.12 -21.86 -0.68
C TYR A 112 8.52 -21.65 -1.25
N THR A 113 8.94 -20.40 -1.36
CA THR A 113 10.33 -20.04 -1.66
C THR A 113 11.26 -20.56 -0.57
N LYS A 114 12.55 -20.68 -0.88
CA LYS A 114 13.55 -21.03 0.15
C LYS A 114 13.56 -19.95 1.24
N THR A 115 13.74 -20.38 2.49
CA THR A 115 13.81 -19.45 3.62
C THR A 115 15.10 -18.63 3.56
N LEU A 116 14.97 -17.32 3.74
CA LEU A 116 16.11 -16.39 3.73
C LEU A 116 17.11 -16.67 4.86
N GLN A 117 16.61 -17.09 6.02
CA GLN A 117 17.45 -17.41 7.18
C GLN A 117 18.51 -18.50 6.89
N SER A 118 18.14 -19.49 6.07
CA SER A 118 19.05 -20.59 5.72
C SER A 118 19.86 -20.33 4.46
N THR A 119 19.31 -19.53 3.50
CA THR A 119 19.93 -19.34 2.19
C THR A 119 20.83 -18.10 2.14
N ASN A 120 20.30 -16.94 2.62
CA ASN A 120 21.03 -15.69 2.60
C ASN A 120 20.67 -14.82 3.84
N PRO A 121 21.34 -15.03 4.99
CA PRO A 121 21.11 -14.20 6.18
C PRO A 121 21.41 -12.72 5.98
N GLY A 122 22.26 -12.37 5.01
CA GLY A 122 22.61 -10.97 4.70
C GLY A 122 21.50 -10.19 4.01
N ALA A 123 20.48 -10.89 3.48
CA ALA A 123 19.29 -10.27 2.92
C ALA A 123 18.22 -9.96 3.98
N LEU A 124 18.39 -10.42 5.21
CA LEU A 124 17.45 -10.12 6.29
C LEU A 124 17.59 -8.67 6.76
N ILE A 125 16.44 -8.04 6.94
CA ILE A 125 16.38 -6.68 7.49
C ILE A 125 16.81 -6.70 8.97
N PRO A 126 17.84 -5.93 9.38
CA PRO A 126 18.31 -5.94 10.75
C PRO A 126 17.31 -5.31 11.72
N SER A 127 17.28 -5.76 12.95
CA SER A 127 16.47 -5.19 14.03
C SER A 127 17.12 -3.97 14.70
N LEU A 128 18.45 -3.80 14.59
CA LEU A 128 19.26 -2.73 15.20
C LEU A 128 18.95 -2.47 16.67
N GLY A 129 18.54 -3.50 17.41
CA GLY A 129 18.28 -3.39 18.85
C GLY A 129 16.87 -2.87 19.21
N LEU A 130 16.01 -2.61 18.24
CA LEU A 130 14.61 -2.26 18.48
C LEU A 130 13.85 -3.37 19.23
N GLU A 131 14.27 -4.63 19.08
CA GLU A 131 13.74 -5.78 19.83
C GLU A 131 13.71 -5.53 21.34
N LYS A 132 14.76 -4.87 21.90
CA LYS A 132 14.87 -4.60 23.33
C LYS A 132 13.82 -3.61 23.84
N LEU A 133 13.36 -2.69 23.00
CA LEU A 133 12.29 -1.73 23.33
C LEU A 133 10.92 -2.38 23.36
N PHE A 134 10.74 -3.53 22.67
CA PHE A 134 9.47 -4.23 22.53
C PHE A 134 9.52 -5.65 23.12
N ASN A 135 10.05 -5.77 24.34
CA ASN A 135 10.05 -7.01 25.12
C ASN A 135 10.75 -8.19 24.42
N ASN A 136 11.85 -7.91 23.68
CA ASN A 136 12.64 -8.87 22.89
C ASN A 136 11.85 -9.58 21.76
N GLU A 137 10.82 -8.93 21.23
CA GLU A 137 10.08 -9.43 20.08
C GLU A 137 10.93 -9.39 18.81
N LYS A 138 11.35 -10.56 18.34
CA LYS A 138 12.18 -10.75 17.12
C LYS A 138 11.52 -10.21 15.84
N SER A 139 10.23 -9.93 15.92
CA SER A 139 9.42 -9.42 14.80
C SER A 139 9.57 -7.93 14.55
N VAL A 140 10.14 -7.21 15.49
CA VAL A 140 10.34 -5.77 15.39
C VAL A 140 11.66 -5.50 14.69
N THR A 141 11.56 -5.06 13.45
CA THR A 141 12.70 -4.71 12.60
C THR A 141 12.68 -3.20 12.30
N ILE A 142 13.71 -2.69 11.68
CA ILE A 142 13.78 -1.28 11.21
C ILE A 142 12.71 -0.98 10.12
N ALA A 143 11.96 -1.98 9.64
CA ALA A 143 10.90 -1.80 8.66
C ALA A 143 9.83 -0.80 9.12
N ILE A 144 9.48 -0.82 10.43
CA ILE A 144 8.43 0.07 10.98
C ILE A 144 8.88 1.54 10.97
N PRO A 145 10.00 1.92 11.62
CA PRO A 145 10.47 3.31 11.58
C PRO A 145 10.75 3.79 10.15
N LEU A 146 11.18 2.89 9.27
CA LEU A 146 11.41 3.22 7.87
C LEU A 146 10.10 3.52 7.12
N ALA A 147 9.04 2.75 7.38
CA ALA A 147 7.71 3.00 6.83
C ALA A 147 7.10 4.32 7.35
N VAL A 148 7.27 4.61 8.65
CA VAL A 148 6.81 5.88 9.25
C VAL A 148 7.60 7.06 8.68
N LEU A 149 8.92 6.93 8.55
CA LEU A 149 9.75 7.95 7.90
C LEU A 149 9.30 8.21 6.46
N THR A 150 8.99 7.15 5.72
CA THR A 150 8.47 7.26 4.35
C THR A 150 7.12 7.99 4.32
N ALA A 151 6.23 7.75 5.29
CA ALA A 151 4.96 8.48 5.40
C ALA A 151 5.17 9.98 5.64
N VAL A 152 6.13 10.34 6.49
CA VAL A 152 6.52 11.73 6.73
C VAL A 152 7.12 12.35 5.46
N LEU A 153 8.01 11.64 4.75
CA LEU A 153 8.58 12.11 3.49
C LEU A 153 7.49 12.35 2.44
N VAL A 154 6.55 11.41 2.28
CA VAL A 154 5.39 11.57 1.38
C VAL A 154 4.55 12.77 1.80
N TRP A 155 4.33 12.99 3.10
CA TRP A 155 3.62 14.16 3.59
C TRP A 155 4.35 15.47 3.22
N VAL A 156 5.68 15.54 3.40
CA VAL A 156 6.50 16.69 3.02
C VAL A 156 6.42 16.93 1.52
N VAL A 157 6.61 15.90 0.70
CA VAL A 157 6.53 15.99 -0.76
C VAL A 157 5.17 16.54 -1.21
N LEU A 158 4.07 16.01 -0.69
CA LEU A 158 2.72 16.41 -1.08
C LEU A 158 2.33 17.82 -0.59
N ASN A 159 2.83 18.28 0.56
CA ASN A 159 2.35 19.51 1.19
C ASN A 159 3.35 20.65 1.18
N LYS A 160 4.65 20.37 0.99
CA LYS A 160 5.71 21.37 1.12
C LYS A 160 6.53 21.56 -0.15
N THR A 161 6.23 20.82 -1.23
CA THR A 161 6.99 20.96 -2.49
C THR A 161 6.13 21.48 -3.65
N LYS A 162 6.79 22.10 -4.63
CA LYS A 162 6.16 22.52 -5.88
C LYS A 162 5.54 21.33 -6.63
N PHE A 163 6.25 20.19 -6.63
CA PHE A 163 5.77 18.97 -7.25
C PHE A 163 4.43 18.50 -6.65
N GLY A 164 4.33 18.44 -5.30
CA GLY A 164 3.08 18.07 -4.63
C GLY A 164 1.92 19.03 -4.93
N TYR A 165 2.22 20.33 -5.12
CA TYR A 165 1.23 21.30 -5.57
C TYR A 165 0.74 21.02 -7.00
N GLU A 166 1.67 20.79 -7.94
CA GLU A 166 1.35 20.44 -9.33
C GLU A 166 0.52 19.15 -9.44
N LEU A 167 0.82 18.14 -8.61
CA LEU A 167 0.02 16.90 -8.54
C LEU A 167 -1.43 17.17 -8.13
N LYS A 168 -1.62 17.93 -7.05
CA LYS A 168 -2.96 18.29 -6.56
C LYS A 168 -3.74 19.15 -7.57
N ALA A 169 -3.07 20.09 -8.21
CA ALA A 169 -3.68 20.91 -9.26
C ALA A 169 -4.12 20.07 -10.46
N THR A 170 -3.25 19.14 -10.91
CA THR A 170 -3.56 18.20 -12.00
C THR A 170 -4.75 17.30 -11.63
N GLY A 171 -4.82 16.82 -10.38
CA GLY A 171 -5.91 15.98 -9.90
C GLY A 171 -7.23 16.72 -9.69
N SER A 172 -7.17 18.00 -9.37
CA SER A 172 -8.37 18.85 -9.21
C SER A 172 -9.00 19.21 -10.56
N ASN A 173 -8.19 19.66 -11.51
CA ASN A 173 -8.66 19.97 -12.86
C ASN A 173 -7.52 19.82 -13.87
N TYR A 174 -7.56 18.72 -14.63
CA TYR A 174 -6.57 18.38 -15.64
C TYR A 174 -6.39 19.50 -16.70
N ASN A 175 -7.51 20.04 -17.24
CA ASN A 175 -7.46 21.06 -18.26
C ASN A 175 -6.91 22.38 -17.72
N ALA A 176 -7.34 22.81 -16.54
CA ALA A 176 -6.82 24.01 -15.90
C ALA A 176 -5.31 23.91 -15.64
N ALA A 177 -4.82 22.78 -15.15
CA ALA A 177 -3.38 22.54 -14.94
C ALA A 177 -2.61 22.68 -16.26
N LYS A 178 -3.14 22.12 -17.35
CA LYS A 178 -2.55 22.25 -18.70
C LYS A 178 -2.48 23.70 -19.18
N TYR A 179 -3.56 24.46 -19.03
CA TYR A 179 -3.57 25.90 -19.40
C TYR A 179 -2.61 26.74 -18.53
N CYS A 180 -2.35 26.33 -17.30
CA CYS A 180 -1.34 26.95 -16.43
C CYS A 180 0.10 26.52 -16.77
N GLY A 181 0.31 25.73 -17.83
CA GLY A 181 1.64 25.31 -18.29
C GLY A 181 2.24 24.17 -17.47
N MET A 182 1.44 23.46 -16.65
CA MET A 182 1.91 22.28 -15.93
C MET A 182 1.97 21.08 -16.89
N LYS A 183 2.95 20.18 -16.66
CA LYS A 183 3.14 18.98 -17.49
C LYS A 183 2.28 17.83 -16.96
N GLU A 184 0.99 17.88 -17.19
CA GLU A 184 0.00 16.97 -16.62
C GLU A 184 0.28 15.48 -16.89
N ASN A 185 0.68 15.12 -18.12
CA ASN A 185 1.01 13.74 -18.47
C ASN A 185 2.25 13.23 -17.72
N GLN A 186 3.27 14.09 -17.57
CA GLN A 186 4.46 13.73 -16.79
C GLN A 186 4.11 13.56 -15.31
N ASN A 187 3.26 14.42 -14.77
CA ASN A 187 2.78 14.32 -13.40
C ASN A 187 2.06 13.01 -13.14
N ILE A 188 1.21 12.54 -14.08
CA ILE A 188 0.51 11.26 -13.98
C ILE A 188 1.53 10.10 -13.98
N ILE A 189 2.45 10.07 -14.94
CA ILE A 189 3.45 8.99 -15.05
C ILE A 189 4.33 8.97 -13.80
N LEU A 190 4.89 10.10 -13.38
CA LEU A 190 5.76 10.19 -12.19
C LEU A 190 5.02 9.78 -10.92
N THR A 191 3.74 10.15 -10.81
CA THR A 191 2.91 9.73 -9.67
C THR A 191 2.75 8.22 -9.64
N MET A 192 2.47 7.58 -10.77
CA MET A 192 2.32 6.12 -10.84
C MET A 192 3.65 5.40 -10.60
N VAL A 193 4.78 5.96 -11.04
CA VAL A 193 6.13 5.47 -10.74
C VAL A 193 6.40 5.48 -9.23
N ILE A 194 6.14 6.60 -8.58
CA ILE A 194 6.34 6.75 -7.12
C ILE A 194 5.37 5.83 -6.36
N ALA A 195 4.11 5.77 -6.77
CA ALA A 195 3.12 4.87 -6.18
C ALA A 195 3.56 3.41 -6.29
N GLY A 196 4.06 3.00 -7.46
CA GLY A 196 4.59 1.66 -7.68
C GLY A 196 5.84 1.37 -6.84
N ALA A 197 6.75 2.34 -6.73
CA ALA A 197 7.94 2.22 -5.87
C ALA A 197 7.55 2.02 -4.40
N LEU A 198 6.54 2.76 -3.90
CA LEU A 198 6.04 2.61 -2.52
C LEU A 198 5.43 1.23 -2.27
N ALA A 199 4.64 0.70 -3.22
CA ALA A 199 4.07 -0.64 -3.12
C ALA A 199 5.16 -1.72 -3.15
N GLY A 200 6.13 -1.60 -4.06
CA GLY A 200 7.29 -2.51 -4.14
C GLY A 200 8.18 -2.45 -2.90
N PHE A 201 8.34 -1.26 -2.31
CA PHE A 201 9.03 -1.09 -1.04
C PHE A 201 8.31 -1.84 0.08
N GLY A 202 6.97 -1.74 0.15
CA GLY A 202 6.16 -2.49 1.12
C GLY A 202 6.39 -4.01 1.01
N ALA A 203 6.45 -4.54 -0.19
CA ALA A 203 6.74 -5.95 -0.42
C ALA A 203 8.14 -6.33 0.08
N GLY A 204 9.16 -5.52 -0.24
CA GLY A 204 10.52 -5.71 0.27
C GLY A 204 10.56 -5.74 1.80
N LEU A 205 9.87 -4.81 2.46
CA LEU A 205 9.83 -4.75 3.92
C LEU A 205 9.14 -5.96 4.57
N LEU A 206 8.20 -6.62 3.89
CA LEU A 206 7.58 -7.84 4.42
C LEU A 206 8.47 -9.07 4.24
N TYR A 207 8.81 -9.37 2.99
CA TYR A 207 9.46 -10.64 2.66
C TYR A 207 10.93 -10.72 3.11
N LEU A 208 11.64 -9.59 3.18
CA LEU A 208 13.02 -9.57 3.66
C LEU A 208 13.15 -9.60 5.19
N THR A 209 12.05 -9.68 5.94
CA THR A 209 12.11 -9.98 7.37
C THR A 209 12.38 -11.47 7.65
N GLY A 210 12.22 -12.34 6.65
CA GLY A 210 12.36 -13.79 6.78
C GLY A 210 11.26 -14.46 7.61
N ILE A 211 10.15 -13.75 7.84
CA ILE A 211 9.03 -14.23 8.64
C ILE A 211 7.96 -14.85 7.75
N GLU A 212 7.85 -14.38 6.52
CA GLU A 212 6.86 -14.81 5.55
C GLU A 212 7.57 -15.15 4.24
N ASP A 213 7.36 -16.38 3.75
CA ASP A 213 7.89 -16.85 2.48
C ASP A 213 6.80 -16.75 1.40
N TRP A 214 7.18 -16.55 0.14
CA TRP A 214 6.22 -16.48 -0.95
C TRP A 214 5.73 -17.89 -1.34
N GLU A 215 4.41 -18.06 -1.40
CA GLU A 215 3.80 -19.28 -1.92
C GLU A 215 3.70 -19.21 -3.44
N THR A 216 4.47 -20.05 -4.14
CA THR A 216 4.55 -20.04 -5.63
C THR A 216 3.32 -20.63 -6.34
N THR A 217 2.40 -21.22 -5.58
CA THR A 217 1.14 -21.80 -6.09
C THR A 217 -0.07 -20.94 -5.81
N ILE A 218 0.13 -19.75 -5.25
CA ILE A 218 -0.97 -18.84 -4.91
C ILE A 218 -1.75 -18.46 -6.18
N SER A 219 -3.07 -18.64 -6.16
CA SER A 219 -3.98 -18.35 -7.25
C SER A 219 -4.83 -17.09 -7.03
N SER A 220 -4.57 -16.35 -5.95
CA SER A 220 -5.25 -15.09 -5.64
C SER A 220 -4.23 -13.98 -5.44
N VAL A 221 -4.56 -12.79 -5.91
CA VAL A 221 -3.70 -11.60 -5.72
C VAL A 221 -3.61 -11.28 -4.23
N PRO A 222 -2.40 -11.05 -3.67
CA PRO A 222 -2.23 -10.74 -2.25
C PRO A 222 -3.10 -9.57 -1.80
N GLY A 223 -3.84 -9.78 -0.71
CA GLY A 223 -4.79 -8.79 -0.16
C GLY A 223 -4.13 -7.50 0.36
N MET A 224 -2.81 -7.50 0.55
CA MET A 224 -2.08 -6.37 1.13
C MET A 224 -2.28 -5.07 0.33
N GLY A 225 -2.23 -5.14 -1.01
CA GLY A 225 -2.45 -3.99 -1.88
C GLY A 225 -3.88 -3.46 -1.81
N PHE A 226 -4.87 -4.34 -1.72
CA PHE A 226 -6.29 -3.95 -1.60
C PHE A 226 -6.60 -3.40 -0.21
N ASN A 227 -6.07 -4.00 0.85
CA ASN A 227 -6.21 -3.49 2.22
C ASN A 227 -5.55 -2.11 2.35
N GLY A 228 -4.50 -1.82 1.57
CA GLY A 228 -3.89 -0.49 1.47
C GLY A 228 -4.88 0.58 1.00
N ILE A 229 -5.79 0.25 0.08
CA ILE A 229 -6.87 1.16 -0.35
C ILE A 229 -7.74 1.57 0.84
N ALA A 230 -8.17 0.57 1.59
CA ALA A 230 -8.99 0.73 2.77
C ALA A 230 -8.32 1.63 3.84
N VAL A 231 -7.05 1.36 4.12
CA VAL A 231 -6.25 2.15 5.07
C VAL A 231 -6.07 3.59 4.61
N ALA A 232 -5.86 3.83 3.31
CA ALA A 232 -5.71 5.17 2.75
C ALA A 232 -6.99 6.01 2.94
N PHE A 233 -8.16 5.42 2.67
CA PHE A 233 -9.45 6.10 2.85
C PHE A 233 -9.81 6.29 4.32
N LEU A 234 -9.60 5.28 5.17
CA LEU A 234 -9.79 5.38 6.61
C LEU A 234 -8.89 6.48 7.23
N GLY A 235 -7.65 6.62 6.72
CA GLY A 235 -6.73 7.68 7.11
C GLY A 235 -7.06 9.06 6.54
N GLY A 236 -8.24 9.23 5.89
CA GLY A 236 -8.68 10.49 5.32
C GLY A 236 -7.80 10.98 4.16
N LEU A 237 -7.18 10.05 3.42
CA LEU A 237 -6.24 10.35 2.33
C LEU A 237 -5.09 11.28 2.78
N SER A 238 -4.69 11.16 4.05
CA SER A 238 -3.55 11.87 4.65
C SER A 238 -2.44 10.87 4.97
N PRO A 239 -1.18 11.15 4.61
CA PRO A 239 -0.06 10.25 4.93
C PRO A 239 0.09 9.99 6.43
N LEU A 240 -0.10 11.01 7.27
CA LEU A 240 -0.03 10.86 8.71
C LEU A 240 -1.24 10.11 9.28
N GLY A 241 -2.46 10.37 8.74
CA GLY A 241 -3.66 9.63 9.10
C GLY A 241 -3.56 8.15 8.74
N SER A 242 -2.88 7.82 7.63
CA SER A 242 -2.65 6.44 7.21
C SER A 242 -1.77 5.64 8.17
N ILE A 243 -0.90 6.28 8.97
CA ILE A 243 -0.12 5.60 10.01
C ILE A 243 -1.06 5.01 11.07
N LEU A 244 -2.00 5.83 11.57
CA LEU A 244 -2.96 5.40 12.60
C LEU A 244 -3.94 4.36 12.05
N SER A 245 -4.45 4.58 10.82
CA SER A 245 -5.40 3.64 10.21
C SER A 245 -4.75 2.30 9.85
N ALA A 246 -3.48 2.28 9.43
CA ALA A 246 -2.74 1.04 9.18
C ALA A 246 -2.59 0.22 10.47
N PHE A 247 -2.23 0.88 11.58
CA PHE A 247 -2.14 0.23 12.87
C PHE A 247 -3.50 -0.34 13.30
N PHE A 248 -4.56 0.44 13.18
CA PHE A 248 -5.91 0.04 13.58
C PHE A 248 -6.44 -1.17 12.78
N ILE A 249 -6.35 -1.11 11.45
CA ILE A 249 -6.79 -2.22 10.57
C ILE A 249 -5.95 -3.48 10.82
N GLN A 250 -4.63 -3.33 10.96
CA GLN A 250 -3.76 -4.48 11.22
C GLN A 250 -4.03 -5.10 12.59
N TYR A 251 -4.32 -4.29 13.59
CA TYR A 251 -4.68 -4.76 14.93
C TYR A 251 -5.97 -5.61 14.90
N ILE A 252 -7.01 -5.16 14.20
CA ILE A 252 -8.26 -5.91 14.03
C ILE A 252 -8.01 -7.21 13.27
N THR A 253 -7.28 -7.14 12.14
CA THR A 253 -7.02 -8.32 11.31
C THR A 253 -6.23 -9.39 12.06
N THR A 254 -5.22 -8.98 12.83
CA THR A 254 -4.42 -9.91 13.64
C THR A 254 -5.20 -10.42 14.85
N GLY A 255 -6.01 -9.55 15.47
CA GLY A 255 -6.89 -9.92 16.58
C GLY A 255 -7.87 -11.04 16.20
N GLY A 256 -8.38 -11.03 14.98
CA GLY A 256 -9.25 -12.07 14.47
C GLY A 256 -8.59 -13.46 14.30
N GLY A 257 -7.27 -13.52 14.21
CA GLY A 257 -6.55 -14.79 14.24
C GLY A 257 -6.48 -15.44 15.64
N ASN A 258 -6.81 -14.70 16.69
CA ASN A 258 -6.82 -15.16 18.09
C ASN A 258 -8.23 -15.42 18.64
N VAL A 259 -9.26 -15.35 17.78
CA VAL A 259 -10.65 -15.62 18.16
C VAL A 259 -10.86 -17.11 18.28
N ASP A 260 -11.70 -17.54 19.22
CA ASP A 260 -12.06 -18.94 19.41
C ASP A 260 -12.80 -19.45 18.16
N LEU A 261 -12.12 -20.32 17.41
CA LEU A 261 -12.64 -20.90 16.16
C LEU A 261 -13.79 -21.88 16.37
N GLN A 262 -14.06 -22.30 17.61
CA GLN A 262 -15.24 -23.13 17.93
C GLN A 262 -16.53 -22.31 17.98
N VAL A 263 -16.40 -21.01 18.30
CA VAL A 263 -17.53 -20.09 18.44
C VAL A 263 -17.68 -19.18 17.22
N TYR A 264 -16.57 -18.76 16.65
CA TYR A 264 -16.52 -17.79 15.56
C TYR A 264 -15.80 -18.32 14.31
N CYS A 265 -16.30 -17.95 13.15
CA CYS A 265 -15.63 -18.24 11.89
C CYS A 265 -14.32 -17.44 11.75
N SER A 266 -13.27 -18.04 11.17
CA SER A 266 -11.97 -17.39 10.95
C SER A 266 -12.06 -16.10 10.11
N GLN A 267 -13.12 -15.94 9.30
CA GLN A 267 -13.35 -14.77 8.47
C GLN A 267 -14.01 -13.59 9.19
N ILE A 268 -14.35 -13.72 10.49
CA ILE A 268 -15.09 -12.66 11.21
C ILE A 268 -14.30 -11.34 11.30
N SER A 269 -12.98 -11.40 11.44
CA SER A 269 -12.14 -10.21 11.45
C SER A 269 -12.11 -9.49 10.11
N SER A 270 -12.12 -10.25 9.01
CA SER A 270 -12.19 -9.70 7.65
C SER A 270 -13.55 -9.05 7.42
N LEU A 271 -14.63 -9.65 7.90
CA LEU A 271 -15.98 -9.08 7.84
C LEU A 271 -16.06 -7.77 8.64
N ILE A 272 -15.55 -7.74 9.87
CA ILE A 272 -15.52 -6.55 10.71
C ILE A 272 -14.72 -5.44 10.03
N SER A 273 -13.52 -5.76 9.51
CA SER A 273 -12.69 -4.80 8.79
C SER A 273 -13.41 -4.24 7.57
N ALA A 274 -14.05 -5.10 6.77
CA ALA A 274 -14.82 -4.68 5.60
C ALA A 274 -16.00 -3.77 5.97
N LEU A 275 -16.71 -4.06 7.06
CA LEU A 275 -17.81 -3.24 7.56
C LEU A 275 -17.31 -1.87 8.02
N ILE A 276 -16.20 -1.80 8.74
CA ILE A 276 -15.58 -0.54 9.19
C ILE A 276 -15.21 0.31 7.97
N ILE A 277 -14.55 -0.28 6.97
CA ILE A 277 -14.15 0.40 5.74
C ILE A 277 -15.39 0.93 5.00
N TYR A 278 -16.43 0.11 4.88
CA TYR A 278 -17.68 0.50 4.26
C TYR A 278 -18.31 1.70 4.96
N LEU A 279 -18.42 1.67 6.28
CA LEU A 279 -18.94 2.79 7.08
C LEU A 279 -18.08 4.05 6.95
N CYS A 280 -16.75 3.90 6.93
CA CYS A 280 -15.85 5.04 6.74
C CYS A 280 -16.01 5.71 5.37
N ALA A 281 -16.40 4.98 4.32
CA ALA A 281 -16.69 5.58 3.02
C ALA A 281 -17.86 6.57 3.08
N PHE A 282 -18.82 6.38 3.98
CA PHE A 282 -19.95 7.27 4.19
C PHE A 282 -19.64 8.51 5.02
N VAL A 283 -18.49 8.57 5.70
CA VAL A 283 -18.13 9.75 6.52
C VAL A 283 -18.10 11.02 5.67
N GLY A 284 -17.60 10.95 4.44
CA GLY A 284 -17.62 12.07 3.49
C GLY A 284 -19.03 12.53 3.14
N PHE A 285 -19.95 11.57 2.92
CA PHE A 285 -21.35 11.82 2.67
C PHE A 285 -22.03 12.50 3.87
N PHE A 286 -21.84 11.98 5.08
CA PHE A 286 -22.39 12.59 6.30
C PHE A 286 -21.85 13.98 6.56
N LYS A 287 -20.55 14.23 6.35
CA LYS A 287 -19.96 15.58 6.47
C LYS A 287 -20.57 16.59 5.50
N TYR A 288 -21.01 16.15 4.35
CA TYR A 288 -21.68 17.03 3.39
C TYR A 288 -23.16 17.24 3.74
N PHE A 289 -23.86 16.18 4.15
CA PHE A 289 -25.29 16.22 4.40
C PHE A 289 -25.69 16.98 5.67
N ILE A 290 -24.93 16.80 6.76
CA ILE A 290 -25.21 17.44 8.05
C ILE A 290 -25.16 18.97 7.96
N PRO A 291 -24.12 19.63 7.42
CA PRO A 291 -24.09 21.08 7.31
C PRO A 291 -25.20 21.64 6.42
N VAL A 292 -25.55 20.95 5.32
CA VAL A 292 -26.64 21.37 4.41
C VAL A 292 -27.98 21.34 5.15
N SER A 293 -28.26 20.30 5.94
CA SER A 293 -29.47 20.22 6.78
C SER A 293 -29.54 21.38 7.80
N TYR A 294 -28.42 21.70 8.45
CA TYR A 294 -28.37 22.80 9.42
C TYR A 294 -28.57 24.18 8.77
N THR A 295 -28.05 24.39 7.58
CA THR A 295 -28.27 25.67 6.88
C THR A 295 -29.71 25.84 6.39
N HIS A 296 -30.36 24.76 5.96
CA HIS A 296 -31.77 24.81 5.57
C HIS A 296 -32.70 25.01 6.79
N LEU A 297 -32.43 24.40 7.93
CA LEU A 297 -33.20 24.62 9.17
C LEU A 297 -33.07 26.07 9.67
N ARG A 298 -31.88 26.65 9.66
CA ARG A 298 -31.67 28.07 10.01
C ARG A 298 -32.32 29.05 9.05
N ALA A 299 -32.36 28.76 7.77
CA ALA A 299 -33.06 29.60 6.80
C ALA A 299 -34.57 29.65 7.07
N HIS A 300 -35.18 28.52 7.48
CA HIS A 300 -36.59 28.48 7.85
C HIS A 300 -36.89 29.19 9.18
N GLU A 301 -35.97 29.23 10.13
CA GLU A 301 -36.15 29.98 11.39
C GLU A 301 -36.08 31.49 11.16
N THR A 302 -35.28 31.96 10.22
CA THR A 302 -35.19 33.43 9.92
C THR A 302 -36.40 33.94 9.15
N ASP A 303 -37.08 33.11 8.35
CA ASP A 303 -38.30 33.49 7.66
C ASP A 303 -39.54 33.57 8.58
N GLN A 304 -39.49 33.02 9.78
CA GLN A 304 -40.56 33.11 10.79
C GLN A 304 -40.52 34.40 11.63
N TYR A 305 -39.49 35.22 11.53
CA TYR A 305 -39.33 36.47 12.27
C TYR A 305 -39.42 37.73 11.37
N LEU A 306 -39.81 37.61 10.12
CA LEU A 306 -40.18 38.66 9.17
C LEU A 306 -41.66 38.65 8.87
#